data_52238766d9550d642d64edebb01c50a7
#
_entry.id   52238766d9550d642d64edebb01c50a7
#
_cell.length_a   1.000
_cell.length_b   1.000
_cell.length_c   1.000
_cell.angle_alpha   90.00
_cell.angle_beta   90.00
_cell.angle_gamma   90.00
#
_symmetry.space_group_name_H-M   'P 1'
#
loop_
_entity.id
_entity.type
_entity.pdbx_description
1 polymer ?
#
loop_
_entity_poly.entity_id
_entity_poly.type
_entity_poly.pdbx_seq_one_letter_code
_entity_poly.pdbx_strand_id
1 'polypeptide(L)'
;MVAHGNDKAPSWLKTNIFDHNYILFSTDVFQYVPTSNVPIEKYSLLASSPELAFMECLLLSSKRYSLMDLYYIMEQLTSLRPKVVQELLEHTTSYKVKRLFLYMAEKAKHYWYDMLDTSKIDIGDSKMQLAKSGTYIAKYKMTIPKELYDYE
;
A
#
# COMPACT_ATOMS: atom_id res chain seq x y z
N MET A 1 7.18 -5.53 -10.00
CA MET A 1 5.98 -6.16 -10.61
C MET A 1 5.33 -7.03 -9.56
N VAL A 2 4.04 -6.91 -9.38
CA VAL A 2 3.25 -7.71 -8.44
C VAL A 2 2.36 -8.64 -9.27
N ALA A 3 2.34 -9.92 -8.92
CA ALA A 3 1.40 -10.89 -9.48
C ALA A 3 0.33 -11.19 -8.43
N HIS A 4 -0.91 -11.14 -8.82
CA HIS A 4 -2.05 -11.42 -7.95
C HIS A 4 -2.58 -12.84 -8.23
N GLY A 5 -2.91 -13.57 -7.17
CA GLY A 5 -3.40 -14.93 -7.25
C GLY A 5 -2.32 -15.96 -7.60
N ASN A 6 -2.70 -16.96 -8.41
CA ASN A 6 -1.85 -18.08 -8.80
C ASN A 6 -1.03 -17.83 -10.09
N ASP A 7 -1.01 -16.61 -10.60
CA ASP A 7 -0.28 -16.28 -11.82
C ASP A 7 1.23 -16.42 -11.60
N LYS A 8 1.85 -17.31 -12.38
CA LYS A 8 3.30 -17.48 -12.36
C LYS A 8 3.92 -16.47 -13.30
N ALA A 9 4.90 -15.71 -12.78
CA ALA A 9 5.69 -14.84 -13.62
C ALA A 9 6.36 -15.63 -14.76
N PRO A 10 6.37 -15.13 -15.99
CA PRO A 10 7.05 -15.76 -17.10
C PRO A 10 8.53 -16.01 -16.79
N SER A 11 9.08 -17.12 -17.25
CA SER A 11 10.48 -17.51 -16.95
C SER A 11 11.49 -16.48 -17.45
N TRP A 12 11.21 -15.79 -18.55
CA TRP A 12 12.07 -14.75 -19.11
C TRP A 12 12.21 -13.51 -18.21
N LEU A 13 11.25 -13.23 -17.33
CA LEU A 13 11.31 -12.14 -16.36
C LEU A 13 12.34 -12.41 -15.24
N LYS A 14 12.80 -13.66 -15.09
CA LYS A 14 13.85 -14.04 -14.13
C LYS A 14 15.25 -13.78 -14.66
N THR A 15 15.40 -13.54 -15.96
CA THR A 15 16.66 -13.17 -16.58
C THR A 15 16.78 -11.65 -16.62
N ASN A 16 17.94 -11.11 -16.22
CA ASN A 16 18.24 -9.66 -16.24
C ASN A 16 18.33 -9.13 -17.70
N ILE A 17 17.19 -9.13 -18.40
CA ILE A 17 17.11 -8.64 -19.80
C ILE A 17 16.97 -7.11 -19.85
N PHE A 18 16.62 -6.49 -18.74
CA PHE A 18 16.41 -5.04 -18.66
C PHE A 18 17.35 -4.42 -17.63
N ASP A 19 17.85 -3.22 -17.88
CA ASP A 19 18.68 -2.43 -16.96
C ASP A 19 17.95 -1.98 -15.67
N HIS A 20 16.83 -2.60 -15.35
CA HIS A 20 16.01 -2.28 -14.19
C HIS A 20 15.89 -3.48 -13.25
N ASN A 21 15.99 -3.22 -11.97
CA ASN A 21 15.76 -4.20 -10.92
C ASN A 21 14.25 -4.47 -10.77
N TYR A 22 13.81 -5.67 -11.14
CA TYR A 22 12.44 -6.12 -10.94
C TYR A 22 12.33 -6.95 -9.67
N ILE A 23 11.30 -6.65 -8.90
CA ILE A 23 10.90 -7.48 -7.76
C ILE A 23 9.66 -8.23 -8.17
N LEU A 24 9.77 -9.56 -8.24
CA LEU A 24 8.63 -10.43 -8.45
C LEU A 24 8.05 -10.83 -7.11
N PHE A 25 6.76 -10.60 -6.97
CA PHE A 25 6.05 -10.83 -5.73
C PHE A 25 4.63 -11.27 -6.07
N SER A 26 4.18 -12.37 -5.48
CA SER A 26 2.83 -12.89 -5.64
C SER A 26 2.07 -12.73 -4.35
N THR A 27 0.82 -12.30 -4.43
CA THR A 27 -0.05 -12.08 -3.28
C THR A 27 -1.52 -12.33 -3.64
N ASP A 28 -2.27 -12.82 -2.66
CA ASP A 28 -3.72 -12.98 -2.67
C ASP A 28 -4.43 -12.02 -1.70
N VAL A 29 -3.66 -11.08 -1.13
CA VAL A 29 -4.15 -10.12 -0.13
C VAL A 29 -5.20 -9.18 -0.70
N PHE A 30 -5.09 -8.79 -1.98
CA PHE A 30 -6.00 -7.87 -2.63
C PHE A 30 -7.02 -8.62 -3.47
N GLN A 31 -8.28 -8.64 -3.04
CA GLN A 31 -9.40 -9.26 -3.77
C GLN A 31 -9.96 -8.35 -4.87
N TYR A 32 -9.75 -7.05 -4.75
CA TYR A 32 -10.03 -6.05 -5.77
C TYR A 32 -8.72 -5.50 -6.32
N VAL A 33 -8.52 -5.57 -7.65
CA VAL A 33 -7.25 -5.25 -8.31
C VAL A 33 -7.49 -4.20 -9.40
N PRO A 34 -7.67 -2.92 -9.02
CA PRO A 34 -7.86 -1.85 -9.99
C PRO A 34 -6.56 -1.58 -10.75
N THR A 35 -6.64 -1.62 -12.08
CA THR A 35 -5.51 -1.41 -12.98
C THR A 35 -5.80 -0.31 -13.98
N SER A 36 -4.74 0.21 -14.58
CA SER A 36 -4.79 1.18 -15.68
C SER A 36 -3.77 0.83 -16.76
N ASN A 37 -4.09 1.17 -17.99
CA ASN A 37 -3.15 1.04 -19.10
C ASN A 37 -2.17 2.22 -19.08
N VAL A 38 -0.88 1.91 -19.00
CA VAL A 38 0.19 2.90 -19.10
C VAL A 38 0.81 2.79 -20.48
N PRO A 39 0.70 3.82 -21.34
CA PRO A 39 1.30 3.79 -22.66
C PRO A 39 2.83 3.88 -22.55
N ILE A 40 3.52 2.96 -23.25
CA ILE A 40 4.98 2.96 -23.37
C ILE A 40 5.30 2.85 -24.85
N GLU A 41 5.66 3.94 -25.49
CA GLU A 41 5.94 4.03 -26.93
C GLU A 41 4.83 3.37 -27.79
N LYS A 42 5.10 2.18 -28.33
CA LYS A 42 4.17 1.42 -29.20
C LYS A 42 3.31 0.41 -28.44
N TYR A 43 3.51 0.26 -27.15
CA TYR A 43 2.83 -0.74 -26.31
C TYR A 43 2.09 -0.08 -25.17
N SER A 44 1.14 -0.78 -24.58
CA SER A 44 0.57 -0.40 -23.29
C SER A 44 0.82 -1.51 -22.27
N LEU A 45 1.22 -1.12 -21.08
CA LEU A 45 1.33 -2.03 -19.94
C LEU A 45 0.13 -1.86 -19.02
N LEU A 46 -0.40 -2.98 -18.55
CA LEU A 46 -1.36 -2.98 -17.48
C LEU A 46 -0.60 -2.81 -16.15
N ALA A 47 -0.86 -1.71 -15.44
CA ALA A 47 -0.24 -1.40 -14.17
C ALA A 47 -1.29 -1.27 -13.07
N SER A 48 -0.91 -1.53 -11.83
CA SER A 48 -1.75 -1.23 -10.67
C SER A 48 -2.13 0.25 -10.66
N SER A 49 -3.37 0.56 -10.27
CA SER A 49 -3.74 1.95 -10.03
C SER A 49 -2.87 2.56 -8.92
N PRO A 50 -2.74 3.90 -8.83
CA PRO A 50 -1.93 4.53 -7.78
C PRO A 50 -2.34 4.09 -6.37
N GLU A 51 -3.63 3.92 -6.12
CA GLU A 51 -4.17 3.47 -4.84
C GLU A 51 -3.69 2.04 -4.50
N LEU A 52 -3.81 1.12 -5.47
CA LEU A 52 -3.35 -0.27 -5.29
C LEU A 52 -1.83 -0.32 -5.20
N ALA A 53 -1.10 0.35 -6.08
CA ALA A 53 0.36 0.35 -6.08
C ALA A 53 0.95 0.81 -4.74
N PHE A 54 0.36 1.83 -4.13
CA PHE A 54 0.80 2.28 -2.82
C PHE A 54 0.50 1.23 -1.73
N MET A 55 -0.67 0.59 -1.75
CA MET A 55 -1.00 -0.49 -0.80
C MET A 55 -0.08 -1.72 -0.98
N GLU A 56 0.32 -2.04 -2.19
CA GLU A 56 1.34 -3.06 -2.48
C GLU A 56 2.70 -2.70 -1.85
N CYS A 57 3.11 -1.43 -1.93
CA CYS A 57 4.31 -0.95 -1.24
C CYS A 57 4.19 -1.07 0.29
N LEU A 58 3.03 -0.76 0.87
CA LEU A 58 2.76 -0.95 2.31
C LEU A 58 2.84 -2.43 2.72
N LEU A 59 2.36 -3.34 1.88
CA LEU A 59 2.48 -4.77 2.14
C LEU A 59 3.96 -5.21 2.22
N LEU A 60 4.81 -4.65 1.37
CA LEU A 60 6.25 -4.90 1.33
C LEU A 60 7.06 -4.09 2.35
N SER A 61 6.44 -3.17 3.09
CA SER A 61 7.12 -2.38 4.11
C SER A 61 7.78 -3.28 5.17
N SER A 62 8.79 -2.78 5.83
CA SER A 62 9.65 -3.49 6.79
C SER A 62 10.63 -4.51 6.16
N LYS A 63 10.37 -5.00 4.94
CA LYS A 63 11.29 -5.88 4.21
C LYS A 63 12.01 -5.15 3.08
N ARG A 64 11.35 -4.20 2.44
CA ARG A 64 11.83 -3.52 1.23
C ARG A 64 11.84 -2.00 1.34
N TYR A 65 10.86 -1.42 2.02
CA TYR A 65 10.67 0.02 2.14
C TYR A 65 10.62 0.44 3.60
N SER A 66 11.22 1.57 3.93
CA SER A 66 11.04 2.18 5.24
C SER A 66 9.64 2.80 5.33
N LEU A 67 9.08 2.86 6.55
CA LEU A 67 7.78 3.50 6.74
C LEU A 67 7.85 5.02 6.55
N MET A 68 9.02 5.64 6.77
CA MET A 68 9.23 7.06 6.49
C MET A 68 9.19 7.36 5.00
N ASP A 69 9.92 6.57 4.18
CA ASP A 69 9.91 6.76 2.72
C ASP A 69 8.50 6.62 2.16
N LEU A 70 7.74 5.64 2.66
CA LEU A 70 6.35 5.46 2.26
C LEU A 70 5.46 6.63 2.71
N TYR A 71 5.74 7.23 3.87
CA TYR A 71 5.01 8.40 4.31
C TYR A 71 5.28 9.62 3.42
N TYR A 72 6.52 9.85 3.00
CA TYR A 72 6.83 10.91 2.03
C TYR A 72 6.10 10.71 0.69
N ILE A 73 5.93 9.46 0.26
CA ILE A 73 5.11 9.16 -0.91
C ILE A 73 3.62 9.48 -0.62
N MET A 74 3.10 9.07 0.55
CA MET A 74 1.72 9.35 0.92
C MET A 74 1.41 10.85 0.88
N GLU A 75 2.31 11.71 1.36
CA GLU A 75 2.12 13.16 1.32
C GLU A 75 1.90 13.70 -0.11
N GLN A 76 2.48 13.05 -1.11
CA GLN A 76 2.32 13.43 -2.52
C GLN A 76 1.06 12.87 -3.17
N LEU A 77 0.39 11.90 -2.55
CA LEU A 77 -0.81 11.24 -3.10
C LEU A 77 -2.08 12.06 -2.85
N THR A 78 -2.09 13.30 -3.29
CA THR A 78 -3.18 14.26 -3.04
C THR A 78 -4.44 13.98 -3.85
N SER A 79 -4.38 13.20 -4.93
CA SER A 79 -5.47 13.01 -5.90
C SER A 79 -5.99 11.57 -5.99
N LEU A 80 -5.84 10.76 -4.92
CA LEU A 80 -6.42 9.42 -4.90
C LEU A 80 -7.95 9.47 -4.97
N ARG A 81 -8.52 8.46 -5.60
CA ARG A 81 -9.98 8.33 -5.79
C ARG A 81 -10.62 7.68 -4.56
N PRO A 82 -11.45 8.39 -3.77
CA PRO A 82 -11.98 7.87 -2.51
C PRO A 82 -12.74 6.55 -2.66
N LYS A 83 -13.52 6.39 -3.73
CA LYS A 83 -14.26 5.15 -3.99
C LYS A 83 -13.34 3.95 -4.19
N VAL A 84 -12.26 4.13 -4.95
CA VAL A 84 -11.27 3.06 -5.20
C VAL A 84 -10.52 2.71 -3.92
N VAL A 85 -10.13 3.73 -3.14
CA VAL A 85 -9.51 3.54 -1.83
C VAL A 85 -10.44 2.77 -0.89
N GLN A 86 -11.70 3.14 -0.82
CA GLN A 86 -12.71 2.48 0.01
C GLN A 86 -12.83 1.00 -0.34
N GLU A 87 -13.07 0.67 -1.62
CA GLU A 87 -13.19 -0.70 -2.09
C GLU A 87 -11.92 -1.53 -1.81
N LEU A 88 -10.74 -0.95 -2.04
CA LEU A 88 -9.48 -1.60 -1.72
C LEU A 88 -9.35 -1.92 -0.23
N LEU A 89 -9.66 -0.97 0.64
CA LEU A 89 -9.57 -1.15 2.09
C LEU A 89 -10.61 -2.13 2.63
N GLU A 90 -11.80 -2.18 2.05
CA GLU A 90 -12.82 -3.17 2.44
C GLU A 90 -12.44 -4.59 2.02
N HIS A 91 -11.87 -4.75 0.80
CA HIS A 91 -11.61 -6.06 0.19
C HIS A 91 -10.17 -6.55 0.35
N THR A 92 -9.28 -5.85 1.04
CA THR A 92 -7.96 -6.40 1.38
C THR A 92 -8.02 -7.20 2.69
N THR A 93 -7.29 -8.32 2.75
CA THR A 93 -7.22 -9.18 3.94
C THR A 93 -6.12 -8.76 4.91
N SER A 94 -5.24 -7.84 4.54
CA SER A 94 -4.11 -7.40 5.37
C SER A 94 -4.46 -6.25 6.32
N TYR A 95 -4.63 -6.54 7.60
CA TYR A 95 -4.78 -5.52 8.64
C TYR A 95 -3.60 -4.54 8.70
N LYS A 96 -2.39 -5.00 8.40
CA LYS A 96 -1.20 -4.15 8.32
C LYS A 96 -1.38 -3.04 7.28
N VAL A 97 -1.80 -3.41 6.07
CA VAL A 97 -2.02 -2.46 4.97
C VAL A 97 -3.12 -1.47 5.33
N LYS A 98 -4.26 -1.96 5.83
CA LYS A 98 -5.39 -1.12 6.24
C LYS A 98 -4.98 -0.06 7.27
N ARG A 99 -4.33 -0.50 8.34
CA ARG A 99 -3.94 0.38 9.45
C ARG A 99 -2.90 1.41 9.04
N LEU A 100 -1.86 0.98 8.31
CA LEU A 100 -0.82 1.90 7.82
C LEU A 100 -1.38 2.92 6.84
N PHE A 101 -2.19 2.46 5.89
CA PHE A 101 -2.80 3.35 4.91
C PHE A 101 -3.65 4.43 5.57
N LEU A 102 -4.58 4.03 6.44
CA LEU A 102 -5.47 4.96 7.13
C LEU A 102 -4.70 5.94 8.02
N TYR A 103 -3.70 5.44 8.78
CA TYR A 103 -2.87 6.28 9.63
C TYR A 103 -2.10 7.33 8.84
N MET A 104 -1.43 6.91 7.75
CA MET A 104 -0.63 7.82 6.94
C MET A 104 -1.51 8.84 6.21
N ALA A 105 -2.65 8.44 5.70
CA ALA A 105 -3.61 9.33 5.03
C ALA A 105 -4.19 10.38 5.99
N GLU A 106 -4.56 9.98 7.20
CA GLU A 106 -5.05 10.89 8.25
C GLU A 106 -3.94 11.87 8.67
N LYS A 107 -2.73 11.38 8.89
CA LYS A 107 -1.58 12.21 9.27
C LYS A 107 -1.22 13.23 8.18
N ALA A 108 -1.28 12.83 6.92
CA ALA A 108 -1.05 13.71 5.76
C ALA A 108 -2.21 14.70 5.50
N LYS A 109 -3.31 14.57 6.24
CA LYS A 109 -4.50 15.46 6.16
C LYS A 109 -5.07 15.58 4.75
N HIS A 110 -5.11 14.48 4.01
CA HIS A 110 -5.67 14.46 2.67
C HIS A 110 -7.20 14.65 2.71
N TYR A 111 -7.72 15.56 1.86
CA TYR A 111 -9.16 15.83 1.78
C TYR A 111 -10.00 14.60 1.39
N TRP A 112 -9.43 13.69 0.59
CA TRP A 112 -10.11 12.46 0.19
C TRP A 112 -10.26 11.46 1.35
N TYR A 113 -9.46 11.58 2.42
CA TYR A 113 -9.59 10.76 3.62
C TYR A 113 -10.94 10.98 4.31
N ASP A 114 -11.41 12.23 4.38
CA ASP A 114 -12.70 12.56 5.00
C ASP A 114 -13.91 12.02 4.23
N MET A 115 -13.69 11.58 2.99
CA MET A 115 -14.73 10.93 2.17
C MET A 115 -14.83 9.41 2.40
N LEU A 116 -13.92 8.83 3.22
CA LEU A 116 -13.94 7.40 3.52
C LEU A 116 -14.91 7.08 4.66
N ASP A 117 -15.65 6.00 4.50
CA ASP A 117 -16.44 5.40 5.58
C ASP A 117 -15.58 4.40 6.35
N THR A 118 -14.83 4.90 7.33
CA THR A 118 -13.92 4.06 8.12
C THR A 118 -14.65 3.02 8.97
N SER A 119 -15.96 3.18 9.21
CA SER A 119 -16.77 2.21 9.97
C SER A 119 -16.95 0.88 9.25
N LYS A 120 -16.83 0.88 7.92
CA LYS A 120 -16.90 -0.32 7.08
C LYS A 120 -15.57 -1.04 6.89
N ILE A 121 -14.48 -0.43 7.35
CA ILE A 121 -13.14 -0.98 7.18
C ILE A 121 -12.74 -1.74 8.44
N ASP A 122 -12.81 -3.07 8.38
CA ASP A 122 -12.32 -3.91 9.47
C ASP A 122 -10.80 -3.82 9.58
N ILE A 123 -10.31 -3.26 10.67
CA ILE A 123 -8.89 -3.17 11.00
C ILE A 123 -8.41 -4.22 12.00
N GLY A 124 -9.30 -5.12 12.43
CA GLY A 124 -9.04 -6.16 13.41
C GLY A 124 -8.83 -5.64 14.84
N ASP A 125 -8.75 -6.57 15.81
CA ASP A 125 -8.71 -6.22 17.24
C ASP A 125 -7.34 -6.40 17.88
N SER A 126 -6.47 -7.24 17.32
CA SER A 126 -5.15 -7.54 17.88
C SER A 126 -4.20 -6.35 17.79
N LYS A 127 -3.33 -6.17 18.79
CA LYS A 127 -2.24 -5.20 18.72
C LYS A 127 -1.19 -5.65 17.71
N MET A 128 -0.67 -4.72 16.93
CA MET A 128 0.36 -4.97 15.92
C MET A 128 1.62 -4.17 16.24
N GLN A 129 2.77 -4.83 16.22
CA GLN A 129 4.06 -4.19 16.43
C GLN A 129 4.83 -4.11 15.12
N LEU A 130 5.00 -2.91 14.58
CA LEU A 130 5.75 -2.64 13.35
C LEU A 130 7.16 -2.11 13.61
N ALA A 131 7.44 -1.69 14.84
CA ALA A 131 8.74 -1.26 15.30
C ALA A 131 9.06 -1.87 16.67
N LYS A 132 10.33 -2.25 16.90
CA LYS A 132 10.78 -2.80 18.21
C LYS A 132 10.69 -1.78 19.33
N SER A 133 11.03 -0.52 19.03
CA SER A 133 10.81 0.64 19.89
C SER A 133 10.08 1.70 19.08
N GLY A 134 8.96 2.20 19.60
CA GLY A 134 8.15 3.15 18.85
C GLY A 134 6.96 3.65 19.66
N THR A 135 6.09 4.40 19.02
CA THR A 135 4.89 4.98 19.63
C THR A 135 3.67 4.12 19.30
N TYR A 136 2.87 3.81 20.30
CA TYR A 136 1.62 3.06 20.12
C TYR A 136 0.49 4.01 19.72
N ILE A 137 -0.15 3.72 18.59
CA ILE A 137 -1.30 4.45 18.09
C ILE A 137 -2.56 3.67 18.42
N ALA A 138 -3.27 4.12 19.44
CA ALA A 138 -4.45 3.42 19.99
C ALA A 138 -5.57 3.26 18.94
N LYS A 139 -5.86 4.31 18.15
CA LYS A 139 -6.88 4.31 17.10
C LYS A 139 -6.69 3.17 16.09
N TYR A 140 -5.44 2.89 15.73
CA TYR A 140 -5.09 1.86 14.74
C TYR A 140 -4.50 0.60 15.37
N LYS A 141 -4.43 0.52 16.70
CA LYS A 141 -3.93 -0.65 17.45
C LYS A 141 -2.55 -1.12 16.97
N MET A 142 -1.65 -0.18 16.62
CA MET A 142 -0.32 -0.51 16.11
C MET A 142 0.78 0.35 16.73
N THR A 143 1.99 -0.22 16.85
CA THR A 143 3.20 0.49 17.24
C THR A 143 4.02 0.80 15.99
N ILE A 144 4.31 2.08 15.77
CA ILE A 144 5.07 2.59 14.62
C ILE A 144 6.41 3.15 15.07
N PRO A 145 7.40 3.32 14.18
CA PRO A 145 8.64 4.02 14.51
C PRO A 145 8.37 5.41 15.06
N LYS A 146 9.15 5.79 16.08
CA LYS A 146 9.02 7.12 16.71
C LYS A 146 9.26 8.25 15.70
N GLU A 147 10.22 8.07 14.81
CA GLU A 147 10.51 8.99 13.71
C GLU A 147 9.26 9.32 12.88
N LEU A 148 8.49 8.32 12.48
CA LEU A 148 7.24 8.52 11.73
C LEU A 148 6.16 9.21 12.58
N TYR A 149 6.14 8.96 13.88
CA TYR A 149 5.19 9.62 14.79
C TYR A 149 5.51 11.10 14.98
N ASP A 150 6.79 11.41 15.24
CA ASP A 150 7.27 12.75 15.59
C ASP A 150 7.40 13.69 14.36
N TYR A 151 7.41 13.12 13.14
CA TYR A 151 7.45 13.90 11.91
C TYR A 151 6.18 14.74 11.75
N GLU A 152 6.32 16.04 11.51
CA GLU A 152 5.23 17.02 11.34
C GLU A 152 4.99 17.35 9.84
#